data_d8df93360867d45a2704ac1adab7d7a5
#
_entry.id   d8df93360867d45a2704ac1adab7d7a5
#
_cell.length_a   1.000
_cell.length_b   1.000
_cell.length_c   1.000
_cell.angle_alpha   90.00
_cell.angle_beta   90.00
_cell.angle_gamma   90.00
#
_symmetry.space_group_name_H-M   'P 1'
#
loop_
_entity.id
_entity.type
_entity.pdbx_description
1 polymer ?
#
loop_
_entity_poly.entity_id
_entity_poly.type
_entity_poly.pdbx_seq_one_letter_code
_entity_poly.pdbx_strand_id
1 'polypeptide(L)'
;MSKKLISILLSLAMVAGASATISVNADENETTTTQTKETTSTVDVNKFGDADGNNKINVKDTTAIQKYLNKSIDSIDGTYADVNEDGKIDVKDATIIQKYITKKISTFAAKADNDWRTSSVGYEIFVRSFYDSNGDGCGDFRGVAEKVDYLKSLGVNVVWLMPFNKTNSYHGYDVTDYNDVCADYGTMDDFNYMMNTLHDNGIKVVMDLVVNHTSNQHQWFKDSIKKSGKYKDYYVWNDGTQTIPSVQTSLWTWSAMRRERYYSCFNGNMPDLNYQNKDVWNEVDSVADFWLDKGIDGFRLDGAMHIDDTINSGKLHVDEKEGSVTHEWWQHFENHVKEKNPNAFCIGEVWPETDMEATQAKFFADLDSNFDFYNMSEIKSMAKGTKKNIANSSQSYNERILESARQTPNVSKTTINSVMLSNHDVNRIAYEIDKKNSDKEIATARIKLAGSVQMTIKGMPWIYYGDELGQSGGGTSGSSDPNRREAMDWYTARDGKGATKMNSIRSWSGSERFTKANDGISVEEQENVDGSVLEHYKKLISIRNKYKIFYTGNYSTSIANDGIYGYSVTDDSRDYSMFVVHNNKTDDVTFKANYDFTDELSGKTYKAGDTVTVKALTSMIVRYTGETIPLSAN
;
A
#
# COMPACT_ATOMS: atom_id res chain seq x y z
N MET A 1 -38.10 -47.37 11.31
CA MET A 1 -37.53 -47.86 12.57
C MET A 1 -36.16 -47.28 12.68
N SER A 2 -36.12 -46.31 13.50
CA SER A 2 -35.34 -45.99 14.71
C SER A 2 -33.86 -45.80 14.40
N LYS A 3 -33.43 -44.54 14.23
CA LYS A 3 -32.98 -43.57 15.25
C LYS A 3 -31.88 -44.09 16.19
N LYS A 4 -30.74 -43.43 16.13
CA LYS A 4 -30.07 -42.96 17.35
C LYS A 4 -29.21 -41.76 17.07
N LEU A 5 -29.54 -40.65 17.72
CA LEU A 5 -28.67 -39.53 18.03
C LEU A 5 -27.50 -40.04 18.90
N ILE A 6 -26.32 -39.54 18.64
CA ILE A 6 -25.27 -39.48 19.67
C ILE A 6 -24.73 -38.07 19.67
N SER A 7 -25.02 -37.36 20.75
CA SER A 7 -24.34 -36.17 21.19
C SER A 7 -22.95 -36.54 21.67
N ILE A 8 -21.92 -35.84 21.23
CA ILE A 8 -20.60 -35.93 21.86
C ILE A 8 -20.22 -34.57 22.39
N LEU A 9 -19.97 -34.57 23.70
CA LEU A 9 -19.55 -33.46 24.51
C LEU A 9 -18.19 -32.89 24.03
N LEU A 10 -18.12 -31.56 24.08
CA LEU A 10 -16.87 -30.82 24.14
C LEU A 10 -16.07 -31.19 25.39
N SER A 11 -14.81 -31.45 25.25
CA SER A 11 -13.82 -31.34 26.33
C SER A 11 -12.92 -30.14 26.07
N LEU A 12 -13.18 -29.06 26.82
CA LEU A 12 -12.24 -27.93 27.01
C LEU A 12 -11.00 -28.46 27.74
N ALA A 13 -9.85 -28.33 27.17
CA ALA A 13 -8.59 -28.42 27.90
C ALA A 13 -8.11 -27.01 28.23
N MET A 14 -8.38 -26.56 29.47
CA MET A 14 -7.68 -25.44 30.08
C MET A 14 -6.27 -25.88 30.45
N VAL A 15 -5.26 -25.20 29.90
CA VAL A 15 -3.90 -25.29 30.43
C VAL A 15 -3.76 -24.24 31.52
N ALA A 16 -3.78 -24.70 32.77
CA ALA A 16 -3.44 -23.91 33.93
C ALA A 16 -1.93 -23.73 34.00
N GLY A 17 -1.47 -22.49 34.04
CA GLY A 17 -0.09 -22.16 34.31
C GLY A 17 0.29 -22.49 35.77
N ALA A 18 1.28 -23.33 35.97
CA ALA A 18 1.92 -23.56 37.26
C ALA A 18 3.16 -22.68 37.35
N SER A 19 3.11 -21.68 38.24
CA SER A 19 4.30 -20.92 38.65
C SER A 19 5.12 -21.78 39.59
N ALA A 20 6.29 -22.20 39.15
CA ALA A 20 7.30 -22.82 40.02
C ALA A 20 8.39 -21.78 40.33
N THR A 21 8.44 -21.38 41.60
CA THR A 21 9.57 -20.62 42.14
C THR A 21 10.75 -21.56 42.34
N ILE A 22 11.85 -21.34 41.65
CA ILE A 22 13.13 -22.02 41.89
C ILE A 22 14.10 -20.99 42.48
N SER A 23 14.59 -21.29 43.67
CA SER A 23 15.66 -20.60 44.34
C SER A 23 17.01 -20.88 43.65
N VAL A 24 17.74 -19.79 43.41
CA VAL A 24 19.08 -19.82 42.80
C VAL A 24 20.13 -20.17 43.84
N ASN A 25 20.87 -21.24 43.59
CA ASN A 25 22.22 -21.40 44.12
C ASN A 25 23.20 -21.20 42.96
N ALA A 26 24.14 -20.28 43.16
CA ALA A 26 25.20 -20.02 42.23
C ALA A 26 26.26 -21.13 42.31
N ASP A 27 26.59 -21.70 41.17
CA ASP A 27 27.90 -22.34 40.92
C ASP A 27 28.29 -22.08 39.47
N GLU A 28 29.50 -21.53 39.34
CA GLU A 28 30.12 -21.19 38.05
C GLU A 28 30.46 -22.46 37.28
N ASN A 29 29.92 -22.60 36.06
CA ASN A 29 30.58 -23.38 35.00
C ASN A 29 30.09 -22.92 33.64
N GLU A 30 31.03 -22.62 32.77
CA GLU A 30 30.81 -22.23 31.36
C GLU A 30 29.90 -23.24 30.65
N THR A 31 28.77 -22.81 30.17
CA THR A 31 27.94 -23.57 29.26
C THR A 31 27.62 -22.75 28.03
N THR A 32 28.16 -23.19 26.93
CA THR A 32 27.87 -22.71 25.56
C THR A 32 26.37 -22.74 25.33
N THR A 33 25.74 -21.56 25.32
CA THR A 33 24.31 -21.44 25.02
C THR A 33 24.11 -21.56 23.52
N THR A 34 23.71 -22.73 23.08
CA THR A 34 23.14 -22.92 21.74
C THR A 34 21.78 -22.26 21.75
N GLN A 35 21.67 -21.06 21.19
CA GLN A 35 20.39 -20.45 20.87
C GLN A 35 19.71 -21.33 19.80
N THR A 36 18.71 -22.09 20.20
CA THR A 36 17.73 -22.63 19.26
C THR A 36 16.92 -21.48 18.70
N LYS A 37 17.28 -21.05 17.49
CA LYS A 37 16.46 -20.19 16.67
C LYS A 37 15.16 -20.95 16.41
N GLU A 38 14.05 -20.55 17.04
CA GLU A 38 12.73 -20.93 16.57
C GLU A 38 12.58 -20.42 15.14
N THR A 39 12.75 -21.31 14.18
CA THR A 39 12.35 -21.06 12.80
C THR A 39 10.83 -21.03 12.79
N THR A 40 10.24 -19.84 12.81
CA THR A 40 8.88 -19.65 12.33
C THR A 40 8.86 -20.13 10.88
N SER A 41 8.29 -21.30 10.64
CA SER A 41 8.09 -21.81 9.28
C SER A 41 7.16 -20.81 8.59
N THR A 42 7.69 -20.04 7.64
CA THR A 42 6.89 -19.17 6.79
C THR A 42 5.94 -20.06 5.98
N VAL A 43 4.65 -19.79 6.08
CA VAL A 43 3.61 -20.48 5.30
C VAL A 43 3.88 -20.20 3.82
N ASP A 44 4.00 -21.24 3.01
CA ASP A 44 4.15 -21.11 1.56
C ASP A 44 2.76 -20.86 0.93
N VAL A 45 2.46 -19.61 0.64
CA VAL A 45 1.16 -19.18 0.10
C VAL A 45 0.79 -19.86 -1.22
N ASN A 46 1.75 -20.45 -1.94
CA ASN A 46 1.50 -21.14 -3.20
C ASN A 46 1.01 -22.58 -3.00
N LYS A 47 1.06 -23.09 -1.78
CA LYS A 47 0.60 -24.45 -1.44
C LYS A 47 -0.84 -24.52 -0.94
N PHE A 48 -1.50 -23.40 -0.70
CA PHE A 48 -2.92 -23.45 -0.33
C PHE A 48 -3.74 -24.20 -1.40
N GLY A 49 -4.48 -25.19 -0.96
CA GLY A 49 -5.26 -26.09 -1.81
C GLY A 49 -4.55 -27.39 -2.18
N ASP A 50 -3.26 -27.53 -1.91
CA ASP A 50 -2.47 -28.78 -2.07
C ASP A 50 -2.63 -29.67 -0.82
N ALA A 51 -3.81 -30.23 -0.68
CA ALA A 51 -4.18 -30.98 0.52
C ALA A 51 -3.52 -32.37 0.60
N ASP A 52 -3.03 -32.92 -0.51
CA ASP A 52 -2.34 -34.21 -0.57
C ASP A 52 -0.81 -34.06 -0.57
N GLY A 53 -0.28 -32.82 -0.55
CA GLY A 53 1.14 -32.50 -0.44
C GLY A 53 1.98 -32.82 -1.68
N ASN A 54 1.37 -32.94 -2.85
CA ASN A 54 2.08 -33.31 -4.08
C ASN A 54 2.57 -32.11 -4.92
N ASN A 55 2.44 -30.89 -4.43
CA ASN A 55 2.75 -29.60 -5.05
C ASN A 55 1.92 -29.31 -6.33
N LYS A 56 0.70 -29.84 -6.40
CA LYS A 56 -0.24 -29.59 -7.50
C LYS A 56 -1.66 -29.53 -6.99
N ILE A 57 -2.35 -28.45 -7.28
CA ILE A 57 -3.76 -28.30 -6.93
C ILE A 57 -4.65 -28.92 -8.04
N ASN A 58 -5.33 -30.02 -7.71
CA ASN A 58 -6.17 -30.77 -8.64
C ASN A 58 -7.23 -31.60 -7.88
N VAL A 59 -8.01 -32.43 -8.59
CA VAL A 59 -9.08 -33.24 -7.99
C VAL A 59 -8.61 -34.21 -6.91
N LYS A 60 -7.32 -34.53 -6.82
CA LYS A 60 -6.81 -35.43 -5.77
C LYS A 60 -6.84 -34.77 -4.40
N ASP A 61 -6.69 -33.42 -4.34
CA ASP A 61 -6.76 -32.66 -3.09
C ASP A 61 -8.17 -32.71 -2.50
N THR A 62 -9.20 -32.54 -3.33
CA THR A 62 -10.58 -32.73 -2.88
C THR A 62 -10.82 -34.16 -2.41
N THR A 63 -10.21 -35.15 -3.07
CA THR A 63 -10.28 -36.56 -2.66
C THR A 63 -9.52 -36.80 -1.34
N ALA A 64 -8.38 -36.13 -1.11
CA ALA A 64 -7.65 -36.21 0.15
C ALA A 64 -8.48 -35.68 1.32
N ILE A 65 -9.12 -34.51 1.16
CA ILE A 65 -10.03 -33.97 2.19
C ILE A 65 -11.19 -34.97 2.45
N GLN A 66 -11.84 -35.50 1.41
CA GLN A 66 -12.92 -36.48 1.59
C GLN A 66 -12.47 -37.75 2.31
N LYS A 67 -11.26 -38.26 2.03
CA LYS A 67 -10.68 -39.41 2.73
C LYS A 67 -10.38 -39.08 4.20
N TYR A 68 -9.90 -37.89 4.49
CA TYR A 68 -9.68 -37.42 5.85
C TYR A 68 -10.99 -37.34 6.64
N LEU A 69 -12.02 -36.73 6.06
CA LEU A 69 -13.34 -36.58 6.68
C LEU A 69 -14.02 -37.93 6.96
N ASN A 70 -13.84 -38.93 6.09
CA ASN A 70 -14.41 -40.27 6.28
C ASN A 70 -13.46 -41.22 7.04
N LYS A 71 -12.33 -40.70 7.56
CA LYS A 71 -11.31 -41.43 8.33
C LYS A 71 -10.63 -42.58 7.56
N SER A 72 -10.52 -42.44 6.23
CA SER A 72 -9.74 -43.37 5.39
C SER A 72 -8.24 -43.04 5.38
N ILE A 73 -7.87 -41.85 5.83
CA ILE A 73 -6.51 -41.43 6.17
C ILE A 73 -6.54 -40.74 7.53
N ASP A 74 -5.43 -40.88 8.28
CA ASP A 74 -5.34 -40.41 9.68
C ASP A 74 -4.94 -38.94 9.79
N SER A 75 -4.31 -38.37 8.77
CA SER A 75 -3.81 -37.00 8.78
C SER A 75 -3.85 -36.35 7.40
N ILE A 76 -3.94 -35.03 7.41
CA ILE A 76 -3.84 -34.13 6.25
C ILE A 76 -3.11 -32.88 6.70
N ASP A 77 -2.44 -32.17 5.79
CA ASP A 77 -1.83 -30.89 6.13
C ASP A 77 -2.93 -29.82 6.30
N GLY A 78 -3.26 -29.53 7.55
CA GLY A 78 -4.32 -28.59 7.90
C GLY A 78 -4.04 -27.16 7.42
N THR A 79 -2.77 -26.79 7.34
CA THR A 79 -2.37 -25.45 6.90
C THR A 79 -2.79 -25.17 5.46
N TYR A 80 -2.67 -26.17 4.59
CA TYR A 80 -2.97 -26.00 3.17
C TYR A 80 -4.33 -26.56 2.73
N ALA A 81 -4.96 -27.36 3.58
CA ALA A 81 -6.28 -27.94 3.32
C ALA A 81 -7.45 -27.03 3.75
N ASP A 82 -7.26 -26.19 4.78
CA ASP A 82 -8.24 -25.16 5.20
C ASP A 82 -8.09 -23.92 4.29
N VAL A 83 -8.75 -23.98 3.14
CA VAL A 83 -8.60 -22.93 2.11
C VAL A 83 -9.48 -21.71 2.33
N ASN A 84 -10.37 -21.74 3.32
CA ASN A 84 -11.24 -20.62 3.70
C ASN A 84 -10.88 -20.00 5.06
N GLU A 85 -9.87 -20.58 5.77
CA GLU A 85 -9.38 -20.14 7.09
C GLU A 85 -10.48 -20.05 8.16
N ASP A 86 -11.46 -20.96 8.12
CA ASP A 86 -12.46 -21.02 9.19
C ASP A 86 -12.02 -21.88 10.39
N GLY A 87 -10.79 -22.40 10.36
CA GLY A 87 -10.17 -23.23 11.38
C GLY A 87 -10.65 -24.70 11.36
N LYS A 88 -11.31 -25.13 10.29
CA LYS A 88 -11.83 -26.48 10.13
C LYS A 88 -11.51 -27.01 8.74
N ILE A 89 -11.21 -28.27 8.66
CA ILE A 89 -11.15 -28.98 7.38
C ILE A 89 -12.47 -29.68 7.20
N ASP A 90 -13.30 -29.25 6.27
CA ASP A 90 -14.61 -29.83 6.03
C ASP A 90 -14.97 -29.90 4.53
N VAL A 91 -16.24 -30.19 4.23
CA VAL A 91 -16.71 -30.31 2.85
C VAL A 91 -16.70 -28.98 2.08
N LYS A 92 -16.66 -27.85 2.79
CA LYS A 92 -16.58 -26.53 2.14
C LYS A 92 -15.22 -26.35 1.47
N ASP A 93 -14.11 -26.73 2.14
CA ASP A 93 -12.77 -26.67 1.57
C ASP A 93 -12.66 -27.49 0.29
N ALA A 94 -13.14 -28.72 0.32
CA ALA A 94 -13.21 -29.55 -0.88
C ALA A 94 -14.02 -28.88 -2.00
N THR A 95 -15.13 -28.22 -1.66
CA THR A 95 -15.97 -27.49 -2.62
C THR A 95 -15.26 -26.26 -3.18
N ILE A 96 -14.53 -25.51 -2.36
CA ILE A 96 -13.77 -24.34 -2.77
C ILE A 96 -12.61 -24.74 -3.68
N ILE A 97 -11.89 -25.84 -3.36
CA ILE A 97 -10.86 -26.40 -4.26
C ILE A 97 -11.48 -26.80 -5.62
N GLN A 98 -12.67 -27.39 -5.64
CA GLN A 98 -13.36 -27.70 -6.89
C GLN A 98 -13.73 -26.44 -7.69
N LYS A 99 -14.19 -25.36 -7.02
CA LYS A 99 -14.44 -24.08 -7.67
C LYS A 99 -13.17 -23.50 -8.31
N TYR A 100 -12.02 -23.61 -7.62
CA TYR A 100 -10.74 -23.18 -8.13
C TYR A 100 -10.32 -24.00 -9.38
N ILE A 101 -10.34 -25.33 -9.30
CA ILE A 101 -10.00 -26.23 -10.42
C ILE A 101 -10.88 -25.94 -11.64
N THR A 102 -12.15 -25.63 -11.42
CA THR A 102 -13.12 -25.30 -12.49
C THR A 102 -13.09 -23.84 -12.92
N LYS A 103 -12.12 -23.05 -12.43
CA LYS A 103 -11.94 -21.62 -12.73
C LYS A 103 -13.15 -20.74 -12.40
N LYS A 104 -13.98 -21.17 -11.45
CA LYS A 104 -15.07 -20.34 -10.89
C LYS A 104 -14.57 -19.31 -9.90
N ILE A 105 -13.45 -19.56 -9.24
CA ILE A 105 -12.68 -18.61 -8.43
C ILE A 105 -11.24 -18.60 -8.93
N SER A 106 -10.53 -17.47 -8.75
CA SER A 106 -9.15 -17.29 -9.20
C SER A 106 -8.11 -17.55 -8.10
N THR A 107 -8.51 -17.50 -6.84
CA THR A 107 -7.62 -17.72 -5.68
C THR A 107 -8.41 -18.25 -4.49
N PHE A 108 -7.71 -18.72 -3.46
CA PHE A 108 -8.28 -19.09 -2.17
C PHE A 108 -8.22 -17.91 -1.20
N ALA A 109 -9.19 -17.82 -0.27
CA ALA A 109 -9.16 -16.81 0.79
C ALA A 109 -7.86 -16.92 1.61
N ALA A 110 -7.50 -18.12 2.04
CA ALA A 110 -6.29 -18.40 2.78
C ALA A 110 -5.03 -17.91 2.06
N LYS A 111 -4.92 -18.15 0.75
CA LYS A 111 -3.79 -17.65 -0.04
C LYS A 111 -3.75 -16.12 -0.06
N ALA A 112 -4.87 -15.47 -0.35
CA ALA A 112 -4.95 -14.01 -0.43
C ALA A 112 -4.69 -13.34 0.92
N ASP A 113 -5.17 -13.93 2.01
CA ASP A 113 -5.08 -13.37 3.35
C ASP A 113 -3.66 -13.51 3.94
N ASN A 114 -2.89 -14.50 3.52
CA ASN A 114 -1.51 -14.72 3.92
C ASN A 114 -0.47 -14.12 2.96
N ASP A 115 -0.89 -13.64 1.80
CA ASP A 115 -0.01 -12.88 0.91
C ASP A 115 -0.02 -11.41 1.31
N TRP A 116 1.08 -10.93 1.90
CA TRP A 116 1.19 -9.55 2.36
C TRP A 116 0.89 -8.52 1.25
N ARG A 117 1.14 -8.87 0.00
CA ARG A 117 0.90 -8.02 -1.17
C ARG A 117 -0.60 -7.77 -1.43
N THR A 118 -1.45 -8.67 -0.95
CA THR A 118 -2.92 -8.61 -1.10
C THR A 118 -3.66 -8.46 0.22
N SER A 119 -2.97 -8.25 1.35
CA SER A 119 -3.59 -8.23 2.67
C SER A 119 -3.02 -7.18 3.62
N SER A 120 -2.32 -6.18 3.10
CA SER A 120 -1.62 -5.17 3.89
C SER A 120 -2.27 -3.80 3.87
N VAL A 121 -1.99 -3.01 4.91
CA VAL A 121 -2.20 -1.56 4.95
C VAL A 121 -0.83 -0.88 4.92
N GLY A 122 -0.61 -0.06 3.90
CA GLY A 122 0.63 0.64 3.67
C GLY A 122 0.69 2.00 4.35
N TYR A 123 1.92 2.44 4.64
CA TYR A 123 2.20 3.74 5.24
C TYR A 123 3.41 4.39 4.57
N GLU A 124 3.21 5.54 3.93
CA GLU A 124 4.26 6.29 3.27
C GLU A 124 5.00 7.18 4.27
N ILE A 125 6.33 7.08 4.31
CA ILE A 125 7.20 7.84 5.19
C ILE A 125 8.20 8.67 4.40
N PHE A 126 8.20 9.98 4.62
CA PHE A 126 9.33 10.83 4.29
C PHE A 126 10.28 10.83 5.49
N VAL A 127 11.38 10.08 5.40
CA VAL A 127 12.32 9.83 6.52
C VAL A 127 12.72 11.13 7.20
N ARG A 128 13.12 12.16 6.42
CA ARG A 128 13.51 13.48 6.90
C ARG A 128 12.52 14.15 7.83
N SER A 129 11.22 13.94 7.58
CA SER A 129 10.12 14.59 8.27
C SER A 129 9.52 13.77 9.39
N PHE A 130 9.96 12.51 9.56
CA PHE A 130 9.26 11.58 10.41
C PHE A 130 9.71 11.63 11.86
N TYR A 131 10.95 11.22 12.17
CA TYR A 131 11.47 11.24 13.54
C TYR A 131 12.99 11.33 13.57
N ASP A 132 13.52 12.25 14.35
CA ASP A 132 14.94 12.57 14.52
C ASP A 132 15.49 11.85 15.76
N SER A 133 16.26 10.79 15.58
CA SER A 133 16.80 10.01 16.69
C SER A 133 18.08 10.63 17.30
N ASN A 134 18.82 11.40 16.51
CA ASN A 134 20.15 11.92 16.86
C ASN A 134 20.15 13.39 17.33
N GLY A 135 19.03 14.13 17.14
CA GLY A 135 18.84 15.50 17.61
C GLY A 135 19.38 16.58 16.67
N ASP A 136 19.67 16.26 15.41
CA ASP A 136 20.16 17.21 14.42
C ASP A 136 19.05 17.99 13.69
N GLY A 137 17.80 17.60 13.92
CA GLY A 137 16.60 18.20 13.35
C GLY A 137 16.12 17.51 12.08
N CYS A 138 16.83 16.52 11.55
CA CYS A 138 16.46 15.72 10.40
C CYS A 138 16.02 14.32 10.87
N GLY A 139 14.89 13.83 10.39
CA GLY A 139 14.51 12.46 10.62
C GLY A 139 15.48 11.49 9.96
N ASP A 140 15.68 10.33 10.57
CA ASP A 140 16.68 9.36 10.20
C ASP A 140 16.19 7.91 10.29
N PHE A 141 17.00 6.93 9.83
CA PHE A 141 16.63 5.52 9.84
C PHE A 141 16.38 4.97 11.24
N ARG A 142 17.19 5.37 12.21
CA ARG A 142 16.98 4.96 13.61
C ARG A 142 15.70 5.56 14.17
N GLY A 143 15.36 6.76 13.76
CA GLY A 143 14.10 7.42 14.10
C GLY A 143 12.88 6.64 13.58
N VAL A 144 12.94 6.15 12.35
CA VAL A 144 11.88 5.25 11.83
C VAL A 144 11.79 3.99 12.69
N ALA A 145 12.92 3.38 13.04
CA ALA A 145 12.96 2.20 13.90
C ALA A 145 12.42 2.50 15.33
N GLU A 146 12.72 3.65 15.93
CA GLU A 146 12.19 4.07 17.24
C GLU A 146 10.66 4.22 17.22
N LYS A 147 10.03 4.39 16.06
CA LYS A 147 8.58 4.53 15.90
C LYS A 147 7.86 3.24 15.47
N VAL A 148 8.53 2.10 15.53
CA VAL A 148 7.93 0.80 15.19
C VAL A 148 6.69 0.49 16.01
N ASP A 149 6.67 0.83 17.30
CA ASP A 149 5.51 0.60 18.18
C ASP A 149 4.31 1.47 17.77
N TYR A 150 4.55 2.71 17.32
CA TYR A 150 3.49 3.55 16.76
C TYR A 150 2.90 2.93 15.49
N LEU A 151 3.74 2.51 14.55
CA LEU A 151 3.30 1.86 13.31
C LEU A 151 2.48 0.59 13.58
N LYS A 152 2.92 -0.22 14.56
CA LYS A 152 2.17 -1.40 15.03
C LYS A 152 0.84 -1.02 15.68
N SER A 153 0.83 0.01 16.53
CA SER A 153 -0.40 0.48 17.20
C SER A 153 -1.42 1.02 16.22
N LEU A 154 -0.95 1.64 15.13
CA LEU A 154 -1.80 2.06 14.02
C LEU A 154 -2.34 0.85 13.24
N GLY A 155 -1.62 -0.27 13.22
CA GLY A 155 -2.01 -1.52 12.56
C GLY A 155 -1.53 -1.65 11.12
N VAL A 156 -0.59 -0.78 10.69
CA VAL A 156 0.06 -0.89 9.38
C VAL A 156 1.12 -1.98 9.41
N ASN A 157 1.33 -2.64 8.27
CA ASN A 157 2.23 -3.77 8.15
C ASN A 157 3.14 -3.71 6.91
N VAL A 158 3.12 -2.59 6.21
CA VAL A 158 4.12 -2.25 5.20
C VAL A 158 4.39 -0.75 5.22
N VAL A 159 5.66 -0.36 5.10
CA VAL A 159 6.07 1.03 4.93
C VAL A 159 6.66 1.24 3.55
N TRP A 160 6.32 2.35 2.91
CA TRP A 160 7.01 2.87 1.74
C TRP A 160 7.87 4.05 2.19
N LEU A 161 9.18 3.92 2.01
CA LEU A 161 10.14 4.99 2.28
C LEU A 161 10.36 5.78 1.00
N MET A 162 10.08 7.09 1.02
CA MET A 162 10.47 8.02 -0.04
C MET A 162 11.98 7.92 -0.32
N PRO A 163 12.51 8.41 -1.46
CA PRO A 163 13.88 8.15 -1.87
C PRO A 163 14.90 8.43 -0.78
N PHE A 164 15.69 7.43 -0.47
CA PHE A 164 16.72 7.48 0.56
C PHE A 164 18.13 7.16 0.03
N ASN A 165 18.26 6.98 -1.27
CA ASN A 165 19.57 6.85 -1.92
C ASN A 165 20.38 8.12 -1.75
N LYS A 166 21.68 8.00 -1.96
CA LYS A 166 22.59 9.14 -1.92
C LYS A 166 22.17 10.20 -2.94
N THR A 167 22.01 11.42 -2.45
CA THR A 167 21.46 12.57 -3.18
C THR A 167 22.07 13.88 -2.70
N ASN A 168 21.90 14.94 -3.48
CA ASN A 168 22.27 16.30 -3.07
C ASN A 168 21.06 17.17 -2.72
N SER A 169 19.84 16.71 -3.03
CA SER A 169 18.61 17.45 -2.71
C SER A 169 17.95 16.96 -1.42
N TYR A 170 17.01 17.76 -0.92
CA TYR A 170 16.21 17.36 0.25
C TYR A 170 15.17 16.29 -0.10
N HIS A 171 14.73 16.22 -1.36
CA HIS A 171 13.65 15.33 -1.78
C HIS A 171 14.12 13.92 -2.17
N GLY A 172 15.39 13.75 -2.55
CA GLY A 172 15.96 12.44 -2.86
C GLY A 172 15.82 11.96 -4.30
N TYR A 173 15.00 12.60 -5.12
CA TYR A 173 14.72 12.12 -6.49
C TYR A 173 15.88 12.35 -7.48
N ASP A 174 16.91 13.12 -7.16
CA ASP A 174 18.12 13.30 -7.95
C ASP A 174 19.26 12.40 -7.42
N VAL A 175 19.15 11.10 -7.65
CA VAL A 175 20.08 10.08 -7.15
C VAL A 175 21.49 10.28 -7.73
N THR A 176 22.50 10.33 -6.85
CA THR A 176 23.92 10.45 -7.23
C THR A 176 24.67 9.12 -7.10
N ASP A 177 24.17 8.18 -6.31
CA ASP A 177 24.68 6.82 -6.15
C ASP A 177 23.52 5.91 -5.67
N TYR A 178 23.22 4.89 -6.45
CA TYR A 178 22.13 3.96 -6.15
C TYR A 178 22.46 2.95 -5.05
N ASN A 179 23.75 2.67 -4.83
CA ASN A 179 24.19 1.62 -3.90
C ASN A 179 24.60 2.17 -2.52
N ASP A 180 24.30 3.45 -2.27
CA ASP A 180 24.59 4.10 -0.99
C ASP A 180 23.36 4.88 -0.50
N VAL A 181 23.29 5.12 0.80
CA VAL A 181 22.19 5.84 1.45
C VAL A 181 22.49 7.34 1.57
N CYS A 182 21.46 8.16 1.70
CA CYS A 182 21.57 9.57 2.02
C CYS A 182 22.18 9.75 3.42
N ALA A 183 23.33 10.43 3.48
CA ALA A 183 24.04 10.65 4.74
C ALA A 183 23.24 11.45 5.78
N ASP A 184 22.23 12.22 5.37
CA ASP A 184 21.33 12.92 6.29
C ASP A 184 20.43 11.93 7.07
N TYR A 185 20.25 10.71 6.57
CA TYR A 185 19.42 9.67 7.19
C TYR A 185 20.23 8.64 7.98
N GLY A 186 21.55 8.74 7.97
CA GLY A 186 22.47 7.85 8.65
C GLY A 186 23.37 7.07 7.71
N THR A 187 23.85 5.93 8.19
CA THR A 187 24.76 5.02 7.49
C THR A 187 24.00 3.80 6.97
N MET A 188 24.68 2.98 6.16
CA MET A 188 24.15 1.66 5.76
C MET A 188 23.89 0.74 6.97
N ASP A 189 24.66 0.86 8.04
CA ASP A 189 24.42 0.11 9.29
C ASP A 189 23.14 0.60 10.00
N ASP A 190 22.84 1.90 9.96
CA ASP A 190 21.59 2.45 10.50
C ASP A 190 20.39 2.00 9.66
N PHE A 191 20.55 1.95 8.33
CA PHE A 191 19.55 1.36 7.43
C PHE A 191 19.31 -0.11 7.76
N ASN A 192 20.38 -0.93 7.88
CA ASN A 192 20.25 -2.34 8.23
C ASN A 192 19.57 -2.53 9.60
N TYR A 193 19.87 -1.68 10.57
CA TYR A 193 19.22 -1.68 11.89
C TYR A 193 17.71 -1.42 11.78
N MET A 194 17.31 -0.40 10.99
CA MET A 194 15.91 -0.11 10.72
C MET A 194 15.21 -1.29 10.05
N MET A 195 15.81 -1.86 8.99
CA MET A 195 15.25 -3.01 8.28
C MET A 195 15.00 -4.19 9.22
N ASN A 196 16.00 -4.56 10.03
CA ASN A 196 15.85 -5.65 10.99
C ASN A 196 14.75 -5.34 12.02
N THR A 197 14.69 -4.11 12.54
CA THR A 197 13.67 -3.71 13.51
C THR A 197 12.26 -3.80 12.93
N LEU A 198 12.05 -3.33 11.70
CA LEU A 198 10.75 -3.41 11.03
C LEU A 198 10.36 -4.86 10.75
N HIS A 199 11.27 -5.66 10.20
CA HIS A 199 11.03 -7.08 9.89
C HIS A 199 10.76 -7.92 11.14
N ASP A 200 11.51 -7.73 12.22
CA ASP A 200 11.30 -8.42 13.51
C ASP A 200 9.91 -8.10 14.11
N ASN A 201 9.30 -7.00 13.67
CA ASN A 201 7.96 -6.57 14.07
C ASN A 201 6.89 -6.84 12.99
N GLY A 202 7.21 -7.61 11.95
CA GLY A 202 6.27 -8.03 10.91
C GLY A 202 5.92 -6.93 9.90
N ILE A 203 6.70 -5.84 9.83
CA ILE A 203 6.48 -4.73 8.90
C ILE A 203 7.40 -4.89 7.68
N LYS A 204 6.81 -4.93 6.49
CA LYS A 204 7.50 -4.97 5.21
C LYS A 204 7.99 -3.59 4.78
N VAL A 205 9.02 -3.54 3.95
CA VAL A 205 9.61 -2.27 3.49
C VAL A 205 9.64 -2.21 1.97
N VAL A 206 8.96 -1.20 1.41
CA VAL A 206 8.97 -0.85 0.00
C VAL A 206 9.87 0.36 -0.19
N MET A 207 10.82 0.26 -1.10
CA MET A 207 11.75 1.32 -1.45
C MET A 207 11.21 2.15 -2.61
N ASP A 208 11.33 3.47 -2.53
CA ASP A 208 11.13 4.34 -3.70
C ASP A 208 12.35 4.23 -4.63
N LEU A 209 12.16 3.63 -5.80
CA LEU A 209 13.21 3.39 -6.77
C LEU A 209 13.08 4.34 -7.97
N VAL A 210 13.98 5.31 -8.05
CA VAL A 210 14.00 6.34 -9.08
C VAL A 210 14.89 5.89 -10.23
N VAL A 211 14.31 5.30 -11.25
CA VAL A 211 15.07 4.73 -12.39
C VAL A 211 14.75 5.37 -13.74
N ASN A 212 13.79 6.31 -13.80
CA ASN A 212 13.58 7.08 -15.01
C ASN A 212 14.79 7.98 -15.35
N HIS A 213 15.41 8.56 -14.36
CA HIS A 213 16.51 9.52 -14.47
C HIS A 213 17.51 9.36 -13.32
N THR A 214 18.63 10.05 -13.42
CA THR A 214 19.59 10.22 -12.32
C THR A 214 19.83 11.71 -12.05
N SER A 215 20.57 12.04 -11.00
CA SER A 215 21.18 13.36 -10.91
C SER A 215 22.18 13.60 -12.05
N ASN A 216 22.30 14.85 -12.51
CA ASN A 216 23.41 15.24 -13.38
C ASN A 216 24.78 15.14 -12.67
N GLN A 217 24.78 14.88 -11.36
CA GLN A 217 25.99 14.60 -10.56
C GLN A 217 26.28 13.10 -10.44
N HIS A 218 25.43 12.22 -10.95
CA HIS A 218 25.68 10.78 -10.99
C HIS A 218 26.91 10.46 -11.84
N GLN A 219 27.68 9.45 -11.43
CA GLN A 219 28.91 9.10 -12.15
C GLN A 219 28.63 8.67 -13.60
N TRP A 220 27.55 7.95 -13.86
CA TRP A 220 27.13 7.55 -15.21
C TRP A 220 26.94 8.78 -16.12
N PHE A 221 26.27 9.83 -15.63
CA PHE A 221 26.06 11.04 -16.41
C PHE A 221 27.38 11.77 -16.71
N LYS A 222 28.25 11.94 -15.70
CA LYS A 222 29.57 12.57 -15.84
C LYS A 222 30.43 11.84 -16.87
N ASP A 223 30.33 10.52 -16.92
CA ASP A 223 31.09 9.72 -17.88
C ASP A 223 30.43 9.75 -19.28
N SER A 224 29.09 9.83 -19.37
CA SER A 224 28.39 9.95 -20.65
C SER A 224 28.76 11.23 -21.40
N ILE A 225 29.06 12.33 -20.69
CA ILE A 225 29.50 13.60 -21.26
C ILE A 225 30.78 13.43 -22.13
N LYS A 226 31.62 12.43 -21.84
CA LYS A 226 32.90 12.17 -22.54
C LYS A 226 32.71 11.63 -23.95
N LYS A 227 31.50 11.27 -24.38
CA LYS A 227 31.15 10.68 -25.69
C LYS A 227 31.88 9.36 -26.01
N SER A 228 32.45 8.70 -25.01
CA SER A 228 33.22 7.47 -25.18
C SER A 228 33.09 6.58 -23.95
N GLY A 229 33.42 5.30 -24.11
CA GLY A 229 33.34 4.31 -23.02
C GLY A 229 31.94 3.75 -22.84
N LYS A 230 31.76 2.97 -21.77
CA LYS A 230 30.52 2.23 -21.42
C LYS A 230 29.29 3.15 -21.35
N TYR A 231 29.42 4.30 -20.72
CA TYR A 231 28.29 5.16 -20.36
C TYR A 231 27.90 6.18 -21.45
N LYS A 232 28.56 6.22 -22.59
CA LYS A 232 28.37 7.26 -23.63
C LYS A 232 26.91 7.41 -24.07
N ASP A 233 26.14 6.32 -24.12
CA ASP A 233 24.76 6.25 -24.60
C ASP A 233 23.75 5.86 -23.51
N TYR A 234 24.10 6.06 -22.23
CA TYR A 234 23.22 5.76 -21.10
C TYR A 234 22.10 6.78 -20.91
N TYR A 235 22.22 7.94 -21.50
CA TYR A 235 21.23 9.01 -21.43
C TYR A 235 20.73 9.37 -22.82
N VAL A 236 19.56 10.00 -22.87
CA VAL A 236 18.95 10.43 -24.14
C VAL A 236 19.61 11.73 -24.60
N TRP A 237 20.48 11.66 -25.60
CA TRP A 237 21.23 12.79 -26.16
C TRP A 237 20.71 13.16 -27.56
N ASN A 238 20.68 14.47 -27.85
CA ASN A 238 20.44 15.02 -29.18
C ASN A 238 21.66 15.82 -29.64
N ASP A 239 22.32 15.32 -30.65
CA ASP A 239 23.51 15.93 -31.29
C ASP A 239 23.17 17.06 -32.29
N GLY A 240 21.90 17.38 -32.42
CA GLY A 240 21.38 18.39 -33.36
C GLY A 240 20.88 17.77 -34.69
N THR A 241 20.94 16.45 -34.86
CA THR A 241 20.37 15.77 -36.04
C THR A 241 18.86 15.58 -35.93
N GLN A 242 18.34 15.51 -34.70
CA GLN A 242 16.90 15.41 -34.45
C GLN A 242 16.30 16.79 -34.19
N THR A 243 15.19 17.08 -34.85
CA THR A 243 14.43 18.32 -34.64
C THR A 243 13.66 18.23 -33.34
N ILE A 244 13.96 19.14 -32.40
CA ILE A 244 13.21 19.28 -31.16
C ILE A 244 11.96 20.14 -31.45
N PRO A 245 10.74 19.60 -31.23
CA PRO A 245 9.51 20.40 -31.35
C PRO A 245 9.54 21.60 -30.40
N SER A 246 9.03 22.75 -30.83
CA SER A 246 9.05 23.99 -30.05
C SER A 246 8.40 23.86 -28.67
N VAL A 247 7.37 23.03 -28.55
CA VAL A 247 6.67 22.74 -27.29
C VAL A 247 7.48 21.91 -26.30
N GLN A 248 8.56 21.29 -26.75
CA GLN A 248 9.42 20.41 -25.94
C GLN A 248 10.80 21.01 -25.64
N THR A 249 11.09 22.23 -26.10
CA THR A 249 12.43 22.84 -25.92
C THR A 249 12.84 22.98 -24.47
N SER A 250 11.91 23.12 -23.55
CA SER A 250 12.17 23.19 -22.11
C SER A 250 12.60 21.87 -21.48
N LEU A 251 12.33 20.74 -22.16
CA LEU A 251 12.70 19.39 -21.69
C LEU A 251 14.11 18.99 -22.12
N TRP A 252 14.78 19.82 -22.93
CA TRP A 252 16.10 19.55 -23.48
C TRP A 252 17.13 20.53 -22.93
N THR A 253 17.97 20.07 -22.03
CA THR A 253 19.01 20.86 -21.37
C THR A 253 20.31 20.81 -22.15
N TRP A 254 20.96 21.99 -22.35
CA TRP A 254 22.21 22.09 -23.05
C TRP A 254 23.40 21.72 -22.17
N SER A 255 24.21 20.77 -22.64
CA SER A 255 25.51 20.44 -22.05
C SER A 255 26.64 21.15 -22.79
N ALA A 256 27.25 22.16 -22.16
CA ALA A 256 28.38 22.88 -22.75
C ALA A 256 29.62 21.99 -22.94
N MET A 257 29.80 20.99 -22.09
CA MET A 257 30.96 20.07 -22.17
C MET A 257 30.82 19.07 -23.31
N ARG A 258 29.61 18.48 -23.49
CA ARG A 258 29.34 17.53 -24.56
C ARG A 258 28.98 18.22 -25.88
N ARG A 259 28.52 19.49 -25.83
CA ARG A 259 27.99 20.29 -26.97
C ARG A 259 26.79 19.60 -27.64
N GLU A 260 25.94 19.02 -26.84
CA GLU A 260 24.69 18.36 -27.22
C GLU A 260 23.64 18.70 -26.16
N ARG A 261 22.37 18.42 -26.49
CA ARG A 261 21.28 18.51 -25.52
C ARG A 261 20.97 17.12 -24.98
N TYR A 262 20.67 17.01 -23.70
CA TYR A 262 20.10 15.82 -23.10
C TYR A 262 18.65 16.04 -22.72
N TYR A 263 17.87 14.97 -22.81
CA TYR A 263 16.49 14.98 -22.38
C TYR A 263 16.41 14.94 -20.87
N SER A 264 15.43 15.65 -20.28
CA SER A 264 15.23 15.76 -18.84
C SER A 264 13.76 16.12 -18.59
N CYS A 265 12.92 15.10 -18.49
CA CYS A 265 11.46 15.24 -18.40
C CYS A 265 11.04 16.12 -17.22
N PHE A 266 11.62 15.91 -16.07
CA PHE A 266 11.24 16.60 -14.83
C PHE A 266 12.02 17.90 -14.61
N ASN A 267 13.34 17.84 -14.71
CA ASN A 267 14.20 18.98 -14.42
C ASN A 267 15.57 18.84 -15.10
N GLY A 268 16.19 19.95 -15.53
CA GLY A 268 17.51 19.96 -16.12
C GLY A 268 18.63 19.34 -15.27
N ASN A 269 18.43 19.17 -13.97
CA ASN A 269 19.37 18.46 -13.08
C ASN A 269 19.10 16.94 -13.03
N MET A 270 18.07 16.45 -13.71
CA MET A 270 17.59 15.06 -13.70
C MET A 270 17.57 14.53 -15.15
N PRO A 271 18.73 14.20 -15.73
CA PRO A 271 18.81 13.64 -17.08
C PRO A 271 18.19 12.24 -17.15
N ASP A 272 17.34 12.01 -18.16
CA ASP A 272 16.65 10.75 -18.35
C ASP A 272 17.60 9.67 -18.90
N LEU A 273 17.47 8.47 -18.35
CA LEU A 273 18.18 7.28 -18.80
C LEU A 273 17.64 6.82 -20.16
N ASN A 274 18.50 6.24 -20.96
CA ASN A 274 18.17 5.75 -22.30
C ASN A 274 17.80 4.27 -22.28
N TYR A 275 16.53 3.95 -22.13
CA TYR A 275 16.06 2.56 -22.11
C TYR A 275 16.02 1.87 -23.48
N GLN A 276 16.35 2.56 -24.57
CA GLN A 276 16.69 1.92 -25.85
C GLN A 276 18.03 1.16 -25.75
N ASN A 277 18.85 1.49 -24.74
CA ASN A 277 20.13 0.83 -24.47
C ASN A 277 19.96 -0.26 -23.40
N LYS A 278 20.10 -1.52 -23.79
CA LYS A 278 19.97 -2.67 -22.88
C LYS A 278 21.05 -2.73 -21.77
N ASP A 279 22.17 -2.03 -21.91
CA ASP A 279 23.16 -1.91 -20.83
C ASP A 279 22.60 -1.10 -19.65
N VAL A 280 21.67 -0.17 -19.89
CA VAL A 280 20.94 0.55 -18.81
C VAL A 280 20.06 -0.45 -18.05
N TRP A 281 19.39 -1.36 -18.74
CA TRP A 281 18.57 -2.41 -18.12
C TRP A 281 19.40 -3.23 -17.12
N ASN A 282 20.56 -3.73 -17.54
CA ASN A 282 21.45 -4.54 -16.71
C ASN A 282 21.97 -3.78 -15.48
N GLU A 283 22.20 -2.47 -15.59
CA GLU A 283 22.61 -1.66 -14.44
C GLU A 283 21.47 -1.49 -13.44
N VAL A 284 20.25 -1.24 -13.92
CA VAL A 284 19.08 -1.09 -13.04
C VAL A 284 18.70 -2.42 -12.39
N ASP A 285 18.79 -3.54 -13.12
CA ASP A 285 18.64 -4.88 -12.54
C ASP A 285 19.64 -5.10 -11.39
N SER A 286 20.89 -4.70 -11.58
CA SER A 286 21.93 -4.81 -10.55
C SER A 286 21.64 -3.94 -9.32
N VAL A 287 21.02 -2.77 -9.51
CA VAL A 287 20.55 -1.91 -8.43
C VAL A 287 19.42 -2.59 -7.65
N ALA A 288 18.44 -3.17 -8.36
CA ALA A 288 17.35 -3.90 -7.72
C ALA A 288 17.88 -5.10 -6.91
N ASP A 289 18.79 -5.88 -7.49
CA ASP A 289 19.46 -6.99 -6.82
C ASP A 289 20.16 -6.58 -5.53
N PHE A 290 20.89 -5.46 -5.57
CA PHE A 290 21.58 -4.93 -4.39
C PHE A 290 20.61 -4.64 -3.24
N TRP A 291 19.48 -4.00 -3.51
CA TRP A 291 18.51 -3.65 -2.48
C TRP A 291 17.67 -4.84 -2.01
N LEU A 292 17.35 -5.78 -2.90
CA LEU A 292 16.72 -7.05 -2.51
C LEU A 292 17.64 -7.87 -1.60
N ASP A 293 18.96 -7.90 -1.86
CA ASP A 293 19.95 -8.54 -0.98
C ASP A 293 20.10 -7.81 0.37
N LYS A 294 19.73 -6.54 0.45
CA LYS A 294 19.62 -5.76 1.70
C LYS A 294 18.30 -5.97 2.45
N GLY A 295 17.39 -6.76 1.88
CA GLY A 295 16.14 -7.15 2.52
C GLY A 295 14.93 -6.29 2.17
N ILE A 296 15.02 -5.37 1.18
CA ILE A 296 13.85 -4.65 0.67
C ILE A 296 12.81 -5.66 0.16
N ASP A 297 11.54 -5.46 0.53
CA ASP A 297 10.44 -6.35 0.18
C ASP A 297 9.76 -5.96 -1.14
N GLY A 298 10.09 -4.82 -1.72
CA GLY A 298 9.53 -4.35 -2.97
C GLY A 298 9.91 -2.93 -3.33
N PHE A 299 9.40 -2.46 -4.47
CA PHE A 299 9.74 -1.16 -5.03
C PHE A 299 8.51 -0.35 -5.38
N ARG A 300 8.49 0.92 -5.00
CA ARG A 300 7.68 1.94 -5.66
C ARG A 300 8.50 2.52 -6.82
N LEU A 301 7.94 2.52 -8.00
CA LEU A 301 8.62 2.87 -9.23
C LEU A 301 8.21 4.28 -9.65
N ASP A 302 9.16 5.21 -9.48
CA ASP A 302 8.97 6.63 -9.73
C ASP A 302 8.79 6.90 -11.23
N GLY A 303 7.81 7.77 -11.57
CA GLY A 303 7.58 8.21 -12.94
C GLY A 303 7.47 7.05 -13.94
N ALA A 304 6.82 5.95 -13.58
CA ALA A 304 6.83 4.69 -14.33
C ALA A 304 6.38 4.83 -15.78
N MET A 305 5.59 5.83 -16.10
CA MET A 305 5.11 6.10 -17.46
C MET A 305 6.13 6.83 -18.34
N HIS A 306 7.23 7.35 -17.78
CA HIS A 306 8.20 8.22 -18.47
C HIS A 306 9.49 7.50 -18.90
N ILE A 307 9.54 6.18 -18.85
CA ILE A 307 10.74 5.38 -19.12
C ILE A 307 11.29 5.60 -20.55
N ASP A 308 10.43 5.71 -21.53
CA ASP A 308 10.80 6.05 -22.90
C ASP A 308 9.80 7.02 -23.51
N ASP A 309 9.96 8.30 -23.18
CA ASP A 309 9.14 9.38 -23.72
C ASP A 309 9.44 9.57 -25.21
N THR A 310 8.62 9.00 -26.07
CA THR A 310 8.79 9.16 -27.51
C THR A 310 8.40 10.55 -27.97
N ILE A 311 9.31 11.20 -28.71
CA ILE A 311 9.11 12.51 -29.30
C ILE A 311 8.33 12.36 -30.62
N ASN A 312 7.08 11.99 -30.58
CA ASN A 312 6.23 11.92 -31.77
C ASN A 312 5.28 13.12 -31.85
N SER A 313 5.29 13.82 -32.98
CA SER A 313 4.33 14.83 -33.43
C SER A 313 4.11 16.05 -32.50
N GLY A 314 5.12 16.48 -31.73
CA GLY A 314 5.05 17.73 -30.97
C GLY A 314 4.20 17.68 -29.69
N LYS A 315 3.83 16.51 -29.25
CA LYS A 315 3.26 16.24 -27.93
C LYS A 315 4.16 15.30 -27.18
N LEU A 316 4.28 15.48 -25.87
CA LEU A 316 4.82 14.48 -25.01
C LEU A 316 3.87 13.27 -25.11
N HIS A 317 4.30 12.21 -25.74
CA HIS A 317 3.61 10.95 -25.72
C HIS A 317 4.41 10.03 -24.81
N VAL A 318 3.84 9.75 -23.67
CA VAL A 318 4.10 8.47 -23.02
C VAL A 318 3.79 7.40 -24.05
N ASP A 319 4.74 6.52 -24.33
CA ASP A 319 4.49 5.46 -25.30
C ASP A 319 3.57 4.41 -24.68
N GLU A 320 2.28 4.62 -24.85
CA GLU A 320 1.20 3.78 -24.31
C GLU A 320 0.91 2.55 -25.17
N LYS A 321 1.73 2.25 -26.18
CA LYS A 321 1.47 1.12 -27.06
C LYS A 321 1.99 -0.17 -26.44
N GLU A 322 1.16 -1.19 -26.47
CA GLU A 322 1.59 -2.56 -26.24
C GLU A 322 2.84 -2.88 -27.13
N GLY A 323 3.91 -3.41 -26.51
CA GLY A 323 5.18 -3.63 -27.18
C GLY A 323 6.09 -2.40 -27.27
N SER A 324 5.79 -1.32 -26.54
CA SER A 324 6.72 -0.19 -26.36
C SER A 324 7.87 -0.56 -25.43
N VAL A 325 8.97 0.20 -25.52
CA VAL A 325 10.13 0.02 -24.62
C VAL A 325 9.74 0.20 -23.15
N THR A 326 8.83 1.11 -22.84
CA THR A 326 8.31 1.30 -21.46
C THR A 326 7.69 0.02 -20.93
N HIS A 327 6.76 -0.60 -21.68
CA HIS A 327 6.09 -1.83 -21.25
C HIS A 327 7.01 -3.05 -21.28
N GLU A 328 7.88 -3.17 -22.31
CA GLU A 328 8.92 -4.22 -22.37
C GLU A 328 9.86 -4.15 -21.17
N TRP A 329 10.26 -2.94 -20.78
CA TRP A 329 11.12 -2.72 -19.62
C TRP A 329 10.43 -3.16 -18.32
N TRP A 330 9.20 -2.70 -18.06
CA TRP A 330 8.53 -3.05 -16.80
C TRP A 330 8.22 -4.53 -16.70
N GLN A 331 7.86 -5.20 -17.79
CA GLN A 331 7.70 -6.65 -17.81
C GLN A 331 9.03 -7.36 -17.53
N HIS A 332 10.12 -6.89 -18.10
CA HIS A 332 11.46 -7.42 -17.82
C HIS A 332 11.82 -7.23 -16.36
N PHE A 333 11.69 -6.00 -15.84
CA PHE A 333 12.04 -5.66 -14.47
C PHE A 333 11.22 -6.45 -13.44
N GLU A 334 9.91 -6.54 -13.62
CA GLU A 334 9.02 -7.34 -12.79
C GLU A 334 9.45 -8.80 -12.76
N ASN A 335 9.72 -9.41 -13.92
CA ASN A 335 10.20 -10.78 -14.00
C ASN A 335 11.53 -10.96 -13.28
N HIS A 336 12.51 -10.05 -13.50
CA HIS A 336 13.81 -10.08 -12.84
C HIS A 336 13.67 -10.02 -11.30
N VAL A 337 12.88 -9.09 -10.81
CA VAL A 337 12.60 -8.95 -9.36
C VAL A 337 11.95 -10.22 -8.80
N LYS A 338 10.97 -10.82 -9.53
CA LYS A 338 10.30 -12.06 -9.09
C LYS A 338 11.19 -13.30 -9.14
N GLU A 339 12.13 -13.36 -10.08
CA GLU A 339 13.13 -14.43 -10.11
C GLU A 339 14.03 -14.37 -8.86
N LYS A 340 14.41 -13.18 -8.43
CA LYS A 340 15.22 -12.96 -7.22
C LYS A 340 14.40 -13.15 -5.94
N ASN A 341 13.21 -12.56 -5.85
CA ASN A 341 12.29 -12.66 -4.73
C ASN A 341 10.84 -12.76 -5.22
N PRO A 342 10.25 -13.97 -5.30
CA PRO A 342 8.87 -14.16 -5.77
C PRO A 342 7.80 -13.42 -4.96
N ASN A 343 8.13 -13.02 -3.73
CA ASN A 343 7.24 -12.30 -2.83
C ASN A 343 7.48 -10.78 -2.82
N ALA A 344 8.40 -10.26 -3.63
CA ALA A 344 8.58 -8.82 -3.76
C ALA A 344 7.34 -8.18 -4.40
N PHE A 345 7.14 -6.88 -4.14
CA PHE A 345 5.99 -6.11 -4.61
C PHE A 345 6.45 -4.91 -5.43
N CYS A 346 5.99 -4.81 -6.67
CA CYS A 346 6.29 -3.68 -7.54
C CYS A 346 5.04 -2.84 -7.76
N ILE A 347 5.11 -1.57 -7.34
CA ILE A 347 4.01 -0.61 -7.47
C ILE A 347 4.45 0.59 -8.31
N GLY A 348 3.74 0.86 -9.41
CA GLY A 348 4.03 1.94 -10.33
C GLY A 348 3.37 3.26 -9.95
N GLU A 349 4.11 4.36 -10.11
CA GLU A 349 3.50 5.67 -10.19
C GLU A 349 3.11 5.96 -11.64
N VAL A 350 1.83 5.75 -11.94
CA VAL A 350 1.25 5.98 -13.27
C VAL A 350 0.20 7.07 -13.16
N TRP A 351 0.59 8.30 -13.46
CA TRP A 351 -0.25 9.49 -13.28
C TRP A 351 -0.38 10.30 -14.58
N PRO A 352 -1.18 9.82 -15.56
CA PRO A 352 -1.39 10.52 -16.81
C PRO A 352 -2.31 11.74 -16.63
N GLU A 353 -2.10 12.78 -17.42
CA GLU A 353 -2.96 13.97 -17.44
C GLU A 353 -4.34 13.69 -18.06
N THR A 354 -4.40 12.77 -19.00
CA THR A 354 -5.64 12.37 -19.73
C THR A 354 -5.71 10.85 -19.82
N ASP A 355 -6.89 10.32 -20.07
CA ASP A 355 -7.16 8.88 -20.27
C ASP A 355 -6.58 7.98 -19.16
N MET A 356 -6.65 8.48 -17.92
CA MET A 356 -6.05 7.85 -16.74
C MET A 356 -6.39 6.37 -16.61
N GLU A 357 -7.66 6.01 -16.86
CA GLU A 357 -8.12 4.63 -16.76
C GLU A 357 -7.45 3.72 -17.78
N ALA A 358 -7.45 4.13 -19.05
CA ALA A 358 -6.88 3.33 -20.13
C ALA A 358 -5.37 3.18 -19.98
N THR A 359 -4.67 4.23 -19.55
CA THR A 359 -3.24 4.21 -19.31
C THR A 359 -2.88 3.32 -18.13
N GLN A 360 -3.51 3.52 -16.97
CA GLN A 360 -3.23 2.70 -15.79
C GLN A 360 -3.54 1.22 -16.02
N ALA A 361 -4.60 0.89 -16.77
CA ALA A 361 -4.95 -0.49 -17.06
C ALA A 361 -3.82 -1.26 -17.76
N LYS A 362 -3.03 -0.62 -18.63
CA LYS A 362 -1.89 -1.24 -19.30
C LYS A 362 -0.76 -1.57 -18.33
N PHE A 363 -0.45 -0.67 -17.42
CA PHE A 363 0.61 -0.89 -16.42
C PHE A 363 0.26 -1.96 -15.37
N PHE A 364 -1.02 -2.24 -15.16
CA PHE A 364 -1.43 -3.41 -14.36
C PHE A 364 -1.11 -4.75 -15.05
N ALA A 365 -0.83 -4.73 -16.35
CA ALA A 365 -0.32 -5.89 -17.04
C ALA A 365 1.18 -6.12 -16.79
N ASP A 366 1.92 -5.09 -16.44
CA ASP A 366 3.37 -5.10 -16.30
C ASP A 366 3.83 -5.24 -14.84
N LEU A 367 3.07 -4.70 -13.89
CA LEU A 367 3.43 -4.55 -12.48
C LEU A 367 2.35 -5.15 -11.56
N ASP A 368 2.72 -5.51 -10.33
CA ASP A 368 1.77 -6.00 -9.31
C ASP A 368 0.67 -4.98 -9.03
N SER A 369 1.02 -3.69 -9.00
CA SER A 369 0.11 -2.62 -8.60
C SER A 369 0.44 -1.27 -9.23
N ASN A 370 -0.55 -0.38 -9.24
CA ASN A 370 -0.36 1.05 -9.50
C ASN A 370 -1.12 1.87 -8.46
N PHE A 371 -0.63 3.09 -8.19
CA PHE A 371 -1.38 4.03 -7.36
C PHE A 371 -2.66 4.50 -8.04
N ASP A 372 -3.75 4.46 -7.31
CA ASP A 372 -5.10 4.77 -7.79
C ASP A 372 -5.41 6.27 -7.68
N PHE A 373 -4.85 7.04 -8.58
CA PHE A 373 -5.13 8.49 -8.67
C PHE A 373 -6.59 8.79 -9.03
N TYR A 374 -7.28 7.88 -9.71
CA TYR A 374 -8.69 8.05 -10.05
C TYR A 374 -9.57 8.02 -8.79
N ASN A 375 -9.52 6.94 -8.03
CA ASN A 375 -10.31 6.84 -6.79
C ASN A 375 -9.86 7.86 -5.75
N MET A 376 -8.58 8.22 -5.68
CA MET A 376 -8.11 9.34 -4.87
C MET A 376 -8.89 10.62 -5.20
N SER A 377 -8.99 10.98 -6.48
CA SER A 377 -9.73 12.18 -6.93
C SER A 377 -11.22 12.11 -6.60
N GLU A 378 -11.83 10.94 -6.78
CA GLU A 378 -13.24 10.69 -6.48
C GLU A 378 -13.53 10.83 -4.99
N ILE A 379 -12.73 10.20 -4.12
CA ILE A 379 -12.89 10.28 -2.67
C ILE A 379 -12.69 11.72 -2.18
N LYS A 380 -11.65 12.40 -2.67
CA LYS A 380 -11.43 13.83 -2.36
C LYS A 380 -12.62 14.71 -2.77
N SER A 381 -13.19 14.47 -3.94
CA SER A 381 -14.35 15.21 -4.43
C SER A 381 -15.60 14.94 -3.58
N MET A 382 -15.81 13.70 -3.15
CA MET A 382 -16.87 13.34 -2.23
C MET A 382 -16.66 14.01 -0.86
N ALA A 383 -15.46 13.87 -0.28
CA ALA A 383 -15.14 14.44 1.03
C ALA A 383 -15.27 15.97 1.05
N LYS A 384 -14.94 16.66 -0.03
CA LYS A 384 -15.17 18.09 -0.19
C LYS A 384 -16.65 18.48 -0.36
N GLY A 385 -17.55 17.51 -0.49
CA GLY A 385 -18.97 17.73 -0.77
C GLY A 385 -19.26 18.24 -2.19
N THR A 386 -18.32 18.12 -3.12
CA THR A 386 -18.49 18.50 -4.53
C THR A 386 -19.10 17.39 -5.37
N LYS A 387 -18.96 16.15 -4.94
CA LYS A 387 -19.58 14.95 -5.51
C LYS A 387 -20.41 14.25 -4.43
N LYS A 388 -21.63 13.86 -4.76
CA LYS A 388 -22.55 13.34 -3.75
C LYS A 388 -22.23 11.89 -3.35
N ASN A 389 -21.86 11.05 -4.31
CA ASN A 389 -21.36 9.69 -4.08
C ASN A 389 -20.40 9.27 -5.20
N ILE A 390 -19.66 8.17 -4.96
CA ILE A 390 -18.67 7.61 -5.88
C ILE A 390 -19.01 6.16 -6.31
N ALA A 391 -20.23 5.71 -5.99
CA ALA A 391 -20.66 4.32 -6.09
C ALA A 391 -20.29 3.65 -7.41
N ASN A 392 -20.79 4.21 -8.50
CA ASN A 392 -20.68 3.55 -9.81
C ASN A 392 -19.31 3.76 -10.45
N SER A 393 -18.68 4.93 -10.24
CA SER A 393 -17.40 5.24 -10.86
C SER A 393 -16.25 4.42 -10.27
N SER A 394 -16.14 4.34 -8.95
CA SER A 394 -15.06 3.58 -8.30
C SER A 394 -15.13 2.09 -8.54
N GLN A 395 -16.32 1.51 -8.44
CA GLN A 395 -16.52 0.08 -8.67
C GLN A 395 -16.23 -0.30 -10.12
N SER A 396 -16.79 0.42 -11.07
CA SER A 396 -16.58 0.21 -12.50
C SER A 396 -15.10 0.37 -12.88
N TYR A 397 -14.39 1.32 -12.30
CA TYR A 397 -12.96 1.52 -12.51
C TYR A 397 -12.13 0.31 -12.05
N ASN A 398 -12.36 -0.16 -10.82
CA ASN A 398 -11.65 -1.33 -10.28
C ASN A 398 -11.92 -2.61 -11.09
N GLU A 399 -13.16 -2.82 -11.52
CA GLU A 399 -13.53 -3.99 -12.34
C GLU A 399 -12.83 -3.95 -13.70
N ARG A 400 -12.80 -2.80 -14.39
CA ARG A 400 -12.16 -2.66 -15.71
C ARG A 400 -10.66 -2.87 -15.66
N ILE A 401 -9.99 -2.29 -14.66
CA ILE A 401 -8.55 -2.47 -14.47
C ILE A 401 -8.21 -3.95 -14.25
N LEU A 402 -8.91 -4.60 -13.35
CA LEU A 402 -8.65 -6.01 -13.03
C LEU A 402 -8.96 -6.93 -14.22
N GLU A 403 -9.99 -6.62 -15.00
CA GLU A 403 -10.32 -7.38 -16.21
C GLU A 403 -9.25 -7.22 -17.28
N SER A 404 -8.76 -5.98 -17.50
CA SER A 404 -7.65 -5.72 -18.42
C SER A 404 -6.39 -6.48 -18.03
N ALA A 405 -6.05 -6.48 -16.74
CA ALA A 405 -4.90 -7.24 -16.24
C ALA A 405 -5.05 -8.76 -16.45
N ARG A 406 -6.26 -9.32 -16.29
CA ARG A 406 -6.52 -10.76 -16.51
C ARG A 406 -6.37 -11.20 -17.97
N GLN A 407 -6.51 -10.29 -18.92
CA GLN A 407 -6.41 -10.59 -20.35
C GLN A 407 -4.97 -10.69 -20.85
N THR A 408 -3.99 -10.29 -20.05
CA THR A 408 -2.58 -10.30 -20.42
C THR A 408 -1.93 -11.66 -20.10
N PRO A 409 -1.33 -12.37 -21.08
CA PRO A 409 -1.08 -13.82 -20.94
C PRO A 409 0.08 -14.22 -20.03
N ASN A 410 0.99 -13.34 -19.63
CA ASN A 410 2.26 -13.73 -19.01
C ASN A 410 2.60 -13.05 -17.69
N VAL A 411 1.65 -12.42 -17.06
CA VAL A 411 1.94 -11.68 -15.83
C VAL A 411 1.54 -12.50 -14.62
N SER A 412 2.48 -12.79 -13.73
CA SER A 412 2.26 -13.40 -12.41
C SER A 412 1.41 -12.47 -11.56
N LYS A 413 0.20 -12.95 -11.01
CA LYS A 413 -0.71 -11.88 -10.76
C LYS A 413 -1.31 -11.85 -9.38
N THR A 414 -0.62 -11.05 -8.66
CA THR A 414 -1.19 -10.38 -7.51
C THR A 414 -1.63 -8.97 -7.93
N THR A 415 -2.40 -8.84 -8.99
CA THR A 415 -2.87 -7.52 -9.44
C THR A 415 -3.80 -6.95 -8.40
N ILE A 416 -3.33 -5.95 -7.67
CA ILE A 416 -4.08 -5.24 -6.64
C ILE A 416 -3.98 -3.73 -6.86
N ASN A 417 -5.09 -3.03 -6.71
CA ASN A 417 -5.13 -1.57 -6.78
C ASN A 417 -4.59 -0.95 -5.49
N SER A 418 -3.80 0.12 -5.56
CA SER A 418 -3.22 0.81 -4.41
C SER A 418 -3.90 2.14 -4.17
N VAL A 419 -4.79 2.19 -3.16
CA VAL A 419 -5.66 3.34 -2.88
C VAL A 419 -5.00 4.28 -1.88
N MET A 420 -4.89 5.56 -2.23
CA MET A 420 -4.38 6.61 -1.35
C MET A 420 -5.33 7.81 -1.29
N LEU A 421 -5.21 8.66 -0.27
CA LEU A 421 -5.86 9.97 -0.21
C LEU A 421 -4.89 11.10 -0.49
N SER A 422 -3.66 10.96 -0.07
CA SER A 422 -2.58 11.94 -0.22
C SER A 422 -1.25 11.20 -0.43
N ASN A 423 -0.26 11.92 -0.93
CA ASN A 423 1.14 11.54 -0.94
C ASN A 423 2.02 12.79 -0.90
N HIS A 424 3.32 12.62 -1.04
CA HIS A 424 4.29 13.72 -1.00
C HIS A 424 4.17 14.73 -2.18
N ASP A 425 3.44 14.39 -3.26
CA ASP A 425 3.27 15.23 -4.47
C ASP A 425 1.89 15.85 -4.61
N VAL A 426 0.88 15.34 -3.87
CA VAL A 426 -0.47 15.88 -3.90
C VAL A 426 -0.86 16.51 -2.56
N ASN A 427 -1.75 17.50 -2.60
CA ASN A 427 -2.24 18.13 -1.39
C ASN A 427 -2.86 17.10 -0.43
N ARG A 428 -2.57 17.24 0.86
CA ARG A 428 -3.17 16.43 1.91
C ARG A 428 -4.68 16.55 1.91
N ILE A 429 -5.37 15.47 2.25
CA ILE A 429 -6.84 15.44 2.26
C ILE A 429 -7.41 16.52 3.20
N ALA A 430 -6.81 16.74 4.37
CA ALA A 430 -7.23 17.77 5.31
C ALA A 430 -7.14 19.17 4.67
N TYR A 431 -6.06 19.51 3.97
CA TYR A 431 -5.90 20.78 3.28
C TYR A 431 -6.98 21.01 2.21
N GLU A 432 -7.34 19.97 1.47
CA GLU A 432 -8.39 20.07 0.45
C GLU A 432 -9.79 20.26 1.04
N ILE A 433 -10.05 19.73 2.23
CA ILE A 433 -11.30 19.87 2.97
C ILE A 433 -11.37 21.24 3.65
N ASP A 434 -10.32 21.66 4.35
CA ASP A 434 -10.25 22.91 5.12
C ASP A 434 -10.50 24.17 4.26
N LYS A 435 -10.05 24.15 3.02
CA LYS A 435 -10.30 25.25 2.07
C LYS A 435 -11.79 25.56 1.86
N LYS A 436 -12.67 24.62 2.11
CA LYS A 436 -14.10 24.73 1.85
C LYS A 436 -14.97 24.75 3.10
N ASN A 437 -14.45 24.31 4.23
CA ASN A 437 -15.19 24.16 5.48
C ASN A 437 -14.55 25.02 6.57
N SER A 438 -15.18 26.13 6.92
CA SER A 438 -14.77 26.94 8.09
C SER A 438 -15.16 26.30 9.42
N ASP A 439 -16.03 25.29 9.39
CA ASP A 439 -16.46 24.53 10.57
C ASP A 439 -15.49 23.34 10.77
N LYS A 440 -14.74 23.38 11.86
CA LYS A 440 -13.75 22.34 12.19
C LYS A 440 -14.38 20.97 12.47
N GLU A 441 -15.57 20.91 13.05
CA GLU A 441 -16.25 19.65 13.34
C GLU A 441 -16.66 18.97 12.01
N ILE A 442 -17.23 19.74 11.09
CA ILE A 442 -17.57 19.25 9.75
C ILE A 442 -16.32 18.83 9.01
N ALA A 443 -15.23 19.62 9.05
CA ALA A 443 -13.98 19.26 8.40
C ALA A 443 -13.41 17.94 8.94
N THR A 444 -13.35 17.78 10.25
CA THR A 444 -12.90 16.54 10.92
C THR A 444 -13.79 15.34 10.54
N ALA A 445 -15.10 15.51 10.55
CA ALA A 445 -16.04 14.45 10.15
C ALA A 445 -15.82 14.02 8.69
N ARG A 446 -15.54 14.95 7.79
CA ARG A 446 -15.24 14.67 6.37
C ARG A 446 -13.90 13.98 6.19
N ILE A 447 -12.87 14.31 6.97
CA ILE A 447 -11.58 13.60 6.97
C ILE A 447 -11.79 12.14 7.40
N LYS A 448 -12.53 11.92 8.49
CA LYS A 448 -12.87 10.56 8.96
C LYS A 448 -13.70 9.78 7.94
N LEU A 449 -14.65 10.43 7.28
CA LEU A 449 -15.44 9.80 6.22
C LEU A 449 -14.56 9.39 5.02
N ALA A 450 -13.61 10.25 4.60
CA ALA A 450 -12.66 9.92 3.55
C ALA A 450 -11.80 8.70 3.92
N GLY A 451 -11.28 8.66 5.15
CA GLY A 451 -10.56 7.50 5.69
C GLY A 451 -11.43 6.23 5.71
N SER A 452 -12.71 6.36 6.07
CA SER A 452 -13.64 5.21 6.04
C SER A 452 -13.85 4.66 4.64
N VAL A 453 -13.94 5.51 3.62
CA VAL A 453 -14.04 5.07 2.22
C VAL A 453 -12.73 4.41 1.79
N GLN A 454 -11.58 5.02 2.05
CA GLN A 454 -10.27 4.47 1.72
C GLN A 454 -10.08 3.07 2.31
N MET A 455 -10.44 2.87 3.58
CA MET A 455 -10.25 1.60 4.27
C MET A 455 -11.30 0.53 3.92
N THR A 456 -12.34 0.86 3.19
CA THR A 456 -13.41 -0.09 2.82
C THR A 456 -13.58 -0.28 1.31
N ILE A 457 -12.87 0.47 0.47
CA ILE A 457 -12.82 0.26 -0.97
C ILE A 457 -11.86 -0.89 -1.33
N LYS A 458 -12.03 -1.50 -2.51
CA LYS A 458 -11.17 -2.57 -3.00
C LYS A 458 -9.74 -2.09 -3.22
N GLY A 459 -8.76 -2.93 -2.85
CA GLY A 459 -7.35 -2.66 -3.08
C GLY A 459 -6.54 -2.55 -1.79
N MET A 460 -5.27 -2.23 -1.90
CA MET A 460 -4.34 -2.01 -0.78
C MET A 460 -4.32 -0.52 -0.43
N PRO A 461 -4.78 -0.11 0.76
CA PRO A 461 -4.75 1.30 1.15
C PRO A 461 -3.34 1.72 1.58
N TRP A 462 -2.94 2.94 1.16
CA TRP A 462 -1.71 3.60 1.58
C TRP A 462 -2.03 4.90 2.29
N ILE A 463 -1.52 5.06 3.50
CA ILE A 463 -1.68 6.26 4.33
C ILE A 463 -0.40 7.07 4.22
N TYR A 464 -0.50 8.34 3.85
CA TYR A 464 0.62 9.26 3.92
C TYR A 464 0.79 9.74 5.36
N TYR A 465 2.00 9.69 5.92
CA TYR A 465 2.24 10.03 7.33
C TYR A 465 1.56 11.34 7.72
N GLY A 466 0.83 11.34 8.83
CA GLY A 466 0.06 12.47 9.34
C GLY A 466 -1.37 12.59 8.79
N ASP A 467 -1.75 11.86 7.73
CA ASP A 467 -3.15 11.85 7.27
C ASP A 467 -4.07 11.21 8.31
N GLU A 468 -3.57 10.24 9.08
CA GLU A 468 -4.26 9.60 10.20
C GLU A 468 -4.49 10.54 11.39
N LEU A 469 -3.82 11.70 11.43
CA LEU A 469 -4.06 12.77 12.39
C LEU A 469 -4.98 13.85 11.83
N GLY A 470 -5.20 13.87 10.50
CA GLY A 470 -5.79 14.99 9.81
C GLY A 470 -4.80 16.15 9.63
N GLN A 471 -3.49 15.88 9.61
CA GLN A 471 -2.46 16.88 9.36
C GLN A 471 -2.70 17.53 7.99
N SER A 472 -2.72 18.87 7.96
CA SER A 472 -2.93 19.65 6.74
C SER A 472 -1.62 19.94 6.03
N GLY A 473 -1.67 20.28 4.75
CA GLY A 473 -0.49 20.66 3.96
C GLY A 473 -0.78 20.68 2.48
N GLY A 474 -0.35 21.74 1.81
CA GLY A 474 -0.57 21.86 0.37
C GLY A 474 -0.38 23.26 -0.18
N GLY A 475 -0.76 23.43 -1.44
CA GLY A 475 -0.65 24.68 -2.17
C GLY A 475 -1.22 24.58 -3.58
N THR A 476 -1.08 25.67 -4.35
CA THR A 476 -1.63 25.79 -5.71
C THR A 476 -0.55 25.78 -6.81
N SER A 477 0.72 25.61 -6.45
CA SER A 477 1.86 25.61 -7.38
C SER A 477 2.82 24.47 -7.09
N GLY A 478 3.67 24.09 -8.06
CA GLY A 478 4.74 23.09 -7.88
C GLY A 478 5.78 23.46 -6.80
N SER A 479 5.88 24.75 -6.41
CA SER A 479 6.70 25.19 -5.27
C SER A 479 6.08 24.86 -3.90
N SER A 480 4.98 24.11 -3.86
CA SER A 480 4.24 23.78 -2.63
C SER A 480 4.65 22.45 -2.00
N ASP A 481 5.58 21.72 -2.60
CA ASP A 481 6.03 20.42 -2.09
C ASP A 481 6.50 20.46 -0.63
N PRO A 482 7.31 21.46 -0.18
CA PRO A 482 7.68 21.53 1.23
C PRO A 482 6.48 21.58 2.18
N ASN A 483 5.38 22.21 1.77
CA ASN A 483 4.16 22.31 2.58
C ASN A 483 3.41 20.98 2.72
N ARG A 484 3.55 20.08 1.74
CA ARG A 484 2.98 18.72 1.77
C ARG A 484 3.79 17.78 2.64
N ARG A 485 5.10 18.08 2.77
CA ARG A 485 6.13 17.26 3.38
C ARG A 485 6.58 17.78 4.75
N GLU A 486 5.71 18.56 5.44
CA GLU A 486 6.00 19.10 6.78
C GLU A 486 6.25 17.97 7.80
N ALA A 487 6.95 18.32 8.88
CA ALA A 487 7.30 17.41 9.96
C ALA A 487 6.05 16.70 10.50
N MET A 488 6.18 15.41 10.81
CA MET A 488 5.16 14.64 11.53
C MET A 488 4.87 15.28 12.88
N ASP A 489 3.61 15.47 13.20
CA ASP A 489 3.19 16.13 14.42
C ASP A 489 3.06 15.14 15.59
N TRP A 490 4.16 14.94 16.31
CA TRP A 490 4.21 14.02 17.43
C TRP A 490 3.67 14.61 18.73
N TYR A 491 3.86 15.93 18.96
CA TYR A 491 3.70 16.55 20.26
C TYR A 491 2.83 17.80 20.21
N THR A 492 2.02 18.00 21.26
CA THR A 492 1.16 19.17 21.45
C THR A 492 1.93 20.48 21.30
N ALA A 493 3.14 20.55 21.84
CA ALA A 493 4.00 21.74 21.76
C ALA A 493 4.85 21.80 20.47
N ARG A 494 4.78 20.77 19.61
CA ARG A 494 5.65 20.61 18.44
C ARG A 494 7.14 20.54 18.75
N ASP A 495 7.50 20.38 19.99
CA ASP A 495 8.87 20.21 20.49
C ASP A 495 8.89 19.02 21.44
N GLY A 496 9.87 18.15 21.26
CA GLY A 496 10.01 16.93 22.04
C GLY A 496 11.12 16.04 21.47
N LYS A 497 11.36 14.91 22.12
CA LYS A 497 12.35 13.93 21.63
C LYS A 497 11.97 13.47 20.21
N GLY A 498 12.86 13.67 19.26
CA GLY A 498 12.68 13.22 17.88
C GLY A 498 11.81 14.13 17.01
N ALA A 499 11.37 15.28 17.51
CA ALA A 499 10.68 16.27 16.67
C ALA A 499 11.62 16.82 15.58
N THR A 500 11.23 16.64 14.32
CA THR A 500 12.03 17.13 13.17
C THR A 500 11.80 18.62 12.93
N LYS A 501 12.80 19.29 12.33
CA LYS A 501 12.79 20.74 12.08
C LYS A 501 13.10 21.04 10.62
N MET A 502 12.15 21.61 9.89
CA MET A 502 12.28 21.85 8.44
C MET A 502 13.48 22.69 8.02
N ASN A 503 14.02 23.55 8.89
CA ASN A 503 15.12 24.47 8.56
C ASN A 503 16.51 23.97 8.95
N SER A 504 16.63 22.75 9.46
CA SER A 504 17.89 22.31 10.11
C SER A 504 18.94 21.83 9.12
N ILE A 505 18.57 21.21 8.01
CA ILE A 505 19.53 20.59 7.09
C ILE A 505 19.13 20.81 5.64
N ARG A 506 20.12 21.22 4.80
CA ARG A 506 19.98 21.50 3.37
C ARG A 506 18.73 22.35 3.07
N SER A 507 18.80 23.35 2.30
CA SER A 507 17.77 24.34 1.95
C SER A 507 16.37 23.78 1.66
N TRP A 508 15.79 23.09 2.64
CA TRP A 508 14.39 22.79 2.69
C TRP A 508 13.70 24.11 3.12
N SER A 509 13.52 24.99 2.17
CA SER A 509 13.02 26.35 2.38
C SER A 509 11.52 26.34 2.61
N GLY A 510 11.06 25.71 3.68
CA GLY A 510 9.67 25.78 4.14
C GLY A 510 9.63 26.44 5.52
N SER A 511 8.75 27.40 5.71
CA SER A 511 8.22 27.68 7.04
C SER A 511 7.13 26.65 7.28
N GLU A 512 7.14 25.96 8.41
CA GLU A 512 6.02 25.15 8.87
C GLU A 512 4.77 26.02 8.93
N ARG A 513 3.86 25.80 7.99
CA ARG A 513 2.69 26.65 7.79
C ARG A 513 1.41 26.01 8.31
N PHE A 514 1.36 24.70 8.26
CA PHE A 514 0.15 23.92 8.48
C PHE A 514 0.18 23.19 9.82
N THR A 515 1.33 22.72 10.27
CA THR A 515 1.51 22.07 11.55
C THR A 515 1.68 23.12 12.65
N LYS A 516 0.84 23.11 13.69
CA LYS A 516 0.80 24.14 14.73
C LYS A 516 0.70 23.50 16.12
N ALA A 517 1.26 24.15 17.13
CA ALA A 517 1.13 23.71 18.50
C ALA A 517 -0.30 23.92 19.03
N ASN A 518 -0.77 23.01 19.86
CA ASN A 518 -2.06 23.08 20.57
C ASN A 518 -3.27 23.24 19.64
N ASP A 519 -3.31 22.55 18.52
CA ASP A 519 -4.40 22.64 17.54
C ASP A 519 -5.28 21.38 17.45
N GLY A 520 -4.94 20.33 18.21
CA GLY A 520 -5.67 19.06 18.27
C GLY A 520 -5.24 18.04 17.22
N ILE A 521 -4.11 18.28 16.53
CA ILE A 521 -3.69 17.45 15.38
C ILE A 521 -2.57 16.44 15.73
N SER A 522 -1.74 16.71 16.75
CA SER A 522 -0.60 15.85 17.07
C SER A 522 -0.99 14.45 17.58
N VAL A 523 -0.03 13.50 17.50
CA VAL A 523 -0.22 12.16 18.09
C VAL A 523 -0.56 12.27 19.57
N GLU A 524 0.19 13.09 20.32
CA GLU A 524 -0.01 13.30 21.77
C GLU A 524 -1.43 13.83 22.11
N GLU A 525 -2.02 14.66 21.24
CA GLU A 525 -3.36 15.20 21.43
C GLU A 525 -4.48 14.23 21.06
N GLN A 526 -4.19 13.23 20.24
CA GLN A 526 -5.21 12.33 19.68
C GLN A 526 -5.13 10.90 20.18
N GLU A 527 -3.96 10.45 20.65
CA GLU A 527 -3.79 9.06 21.10
C GLU A 527 -4.66 8.77 22.33
N ASN A 528 -5.44 7.68 22.27
CA ASN A 528 -6.42 7.28 23.28
C ASN A 528 -7.55 8.32 23.53
N VAL A 529 -7.77 9.24 22.60
CA VAL A 529 -8.90 10.20 22.64
C VAL A 529 -10.04 9.68 21.78
N ASP A 530 -11.13 9.27 22.42
CA ASP A 530 -12.30 8.74 21.72
C ASP A 530 -12.84 9.76 20.70
N GLY A 531 -13.07 9.26 19.49
CA GLY A 531 -13.56 10.07 18.37
C GLY A 531 -12.49 10.93 17.67
N SER A 532 -11.22 10.90 18.08
CA SER A 532 -10.13 11.53 17.32
C SER A 532 -9.98 10.92 15.93
N VAL A 533 -9.26 11.58 15.02
CA VAL A 533 -8.98 11.05 13.68
C VAL A 533 -8.08 9.84 13.79
N LEU A 534 -7.06 9.88 14.64
CA LEU A 534 -6.11 8.77 14.88
C LEU A 534 -6.84 7.50 15.35
N GLU A 535 -7.68 7.59 16.38
CA GLU A 535 -8.40 6.42 16.90
C GLU A 535 -9.43 5.89 15.89
N HIS A 536 -9.99 6.78 15.07
CA HIS A 536 -10.85 6.37 13.96
C HIS A 536 -10.08 5.56 12.91
N TYR A 537 -8.86 5.99 12.51
CA TYR A 537 -8.00 5.24 11.59
C TYR A 537 -7.56 3.90 12.20
N LYS A 538 -7.11 3.87 13.46
CA LYS A 538 -6.77 2.62 14.16
C LYS A 538 -7.93 1.62 14.12
N LYS A 539 -9.15 2.10 14.39
CA LYS A 539 -10.36 1.26 14.34
C LYS A 539 -10.65 0.73 12.94
N LEU A 540 -10.58 1.58 11.91
CA LEU A 540 -10.79 1.18 10.51
C LEU A 540 -9.76 0.15 10.04
N ILE A 541 -8.48 0.37 10.35
CA ILE A 541 -7.39 -0.54 10.01
C ILE A 541 -7.59 -1.89 10.72
N SER A 542 -7.97 -1.87 12.00
CA SER A 542 -8.30 -3.09 12.75
C SER A 542 -9.45 -3.88 12.09
N ILE A 543 -10.51 -3.20 11.64
CA ILE A 543 -11.61 -3.84 10.91
C ILE A 543 -11.11 -4.43 9.58
N ARG A 544 -10.30 -3.68 8.83
CA ARG A 544 -9.76 -4.13 7.54
C ARG A 544 -8.83 -5.34 7.71
N ASN A 545 -7.95 -5.33 8.70
CA ASN A 545 -7.06 -6.44 9.02
C ASN A 545 -7.83 -7.69 9.50
N LYS A 546 -8.96 -7.48 10.19
CA LYS A 546 -9.87 -8.56 10.62
C LYS A 546 -10.66 -9.14 9.45
N TYR A 547 -11.10 -8.30 8.51
CA TYR A 547 -11.97 -8.68 7.40
C TYR A 547 -11.27 -8.44 6.07
N LYS A 548 -10.30 -9.28 5.75
CA LYS A 548 -9.45 -9.14 4.55
C LYS A 548 -10.21 -9.26 3.22
N ILE A 549 -11.48 -9.59 3.24
CA ILE A 549 -12.37 -9.57 2.08
C ILE A 549 -12.37 -8.21 1.35
N PHE A 550 -12.04 -7.11 2.02
CA PHE A 550 -11.94 -5.78 1.40
C PHE A 550 -10.81 -5.66 0.37
N TYR A 551 -9.82 -6.53 0.39
CA TYR A 551 -8.70 -6.48 -0.56
C TYR A 551 -9.08 -7.07 -1.92
N THR A 552 -9.74 -8.23 -1.93
CA THR A 552 -9.94 -9.05 -3.12
C THR A 552 -11.40 -9.35 -3.45
N GLY A 553 -12.33 -9.12 -2.53
CA GLY A 553 -13.75 -9.46 -2.68
C GLY A 553 -14.44 -8.78 -3.87
N ASN A 554 -15.60 -9.28 -4.23
CA ASN A 554 -16.46 -8.74 -5.27
C ASN A 554 -17.39 -7.68 -4.70
N TYR A 555 -17.34 -6.49 -5.24
CA TYR A 555 -18.10 -5.32 -4.79
C TYR A 555 -19.38 -5.18 -5.61
N SER A 556 -20.52 -4.97 -4.95
CA SER A 556 -21.81 -4.74 -5.58
C SER A 556 -22.53 -3.58 -4.91
N THR A 557 -22.84 -2.52 -5.68
CA THR A 557 -23.59 -1.37 -5.17
C THR A 557 -25.01 -1.79 -4.79
N SER A 558 -25.39 -1.48 -3.55
CA SER A 558 -26.69 -1.82 -2.97
C SER A 558 -27.56 -0.57 -2.73
N ILE A 559 -26.93 0.57 -2.39
CA ILE A 559 -27.59 1.85 -2.15
C ILE A 559 -26.80 2.93 -2.88
N ALA A 560 -27.48 3.70 -3.73
CA ALA A 560 -26.88 4.82 -4.47
C ALA A 560 -27.88 5.98 -4.56
N ASN A 561 -28.17 6.59 -3.42
CA ASN A 561 -29.07 7.74 -3.31
C ASN A 561 -28.25 9.03 -3.13
N ASP A 562 -28.93 10.18 -3.21
CA ASP A 562 -28.34 11.50 -3.04
C ASP A 562 -27.55 11.62 -1.71
N GLY A 563 -26.23 11.54 -1.79
CA GLY A 563 -25.31 11.60 -0.66
C GLY A 563 -25.20 10.33 0.19
N ILE A 564 -25.91 9.26 -0.16
CA ILE A 564 -25.79 7.95 0.52
C ILE A 564 -25.23 6.93 -0.45
N TYR A 565 -24.20 6.24 -0.02
CA TYR A 565 -23.54 5.20 -0.80
C TYR A 565 -23.36 3.93 0.02
N GLY A 566 -23.95 2.84 -0.42
CA GLY A 566 -23.83 1.53 0.23
C GLY A 566 -23.53 0.42 -0.77
N TYR A 567 -22.68 -0.51 -0.36
CA TYR A 567 -22.27 -1.66 -1.16
C TYR A 567 -22.05 -2.90 -0.31
N SER A 568 -22.20 -4.03 -0.96
CA SER A 568 -21.84 -5.35 -0.42
C SER A 568 -20.49 -5.78 -0.96
N VAL A 569 -19.71 -6.46 -0.14
CA VAL A 569 -18.48 -7.12 -0.53
C VAL A 569 -18.65 -8.60 -0.27
N THR A 570 -18.54 -9.41 -1.31
CA THR A 570 -18.76 -10.86 -1.28
C THR A 570 -17.52 -11.59 -1.78
N ASP A 571 -17.30 -12.81 -1.30
CA ASP A 571 -16.25 -13.70 -1.77
C ASP A 571 -16.74 -15.13 -1.63
N ASP A 572 -16.80 -15.87 -2.76
CA ASP A 572 -17.29 -17.25 -2.80
C ASP A 572 -16.41 -18.25 -2.04
N SER A 573 -15.23 -17.83 -1.61
CA SER A 573 -14.31 -18.61 -0.76
C SER A 573 -14.53 -18.37 0.73
N ARG A 574 -15.45 -17.48 1.13
CA ARG A 574 -15.72 -17.12 2.53
C ARG A 574 -17.15 -17.48 2.93
N ASP A 575 -17.38 -17.65 4.24
CA ASP A 575 -18.69 -17.90 4.82
C ASP A 575 -19.41 -16.64 5.30
N TYR A 576 -18.82 -15.46 5.02
CA TYR A 576 -19.37 -14.15 5.37
C TYR A 576 -19.24 -13.15 4.22
N SER A 577 -20.03 -12.11 4.31
CA SER A 577 -19.95 -10.92 3.45
C SER A 577 -19.88 -9.67 4.31
N MET A 578 -19.41 -8.57 3.73
CA MET A 578 -19.43 -7.26 4.37
C MET A 578 -20.42 -6.35 3.66
N PHE A 579 -21.09 -5.52 4.45
CA PHE A 579 -21.92 -4.44 3.95
C PHE A 579 -21.40 -3.12 4.53
N VAL A 580 -21.22 -2.14 3.66
CA VAL A 580 -20.76 -0.81 4.04
C VAL A 580 -21.76 0.22 3.55
N VAL A 581 -22.07 1.21 4.39
CA VAL A 581 -22.82 2.39 3.97
C VAL A 581 -22.17 3.66 4.47
N HIS A 582 -22.00 4.62 3.57
CA HIS A 582 -21.46 5.95 3.83
C HIS A 582 -22.57 7.00 3.72
N ASN A 583 -22.69 7.85 4.72
CA ASN A 583 -23.56 9.02 4.69
C ASN A 583 -22.73 10.29 4.49
N ASN A 584 -22.71 10.83 3.28
CA ASN A 584 -22.02 12.08 2.94
C ASN A 584 -22.91 13.33 3.08
N LYS A 585 -24.08 13.19 3.73
CA LYS A 585 -24.97 14.31 4.02
C LYS A 585 -24.63 14.94 5.37
N THR A 586 -25.04 16.17 5.57
CA THR A 586 -24.98 16.87 6.86
C THR A 586 -26.15 16.54 7.77
N ASP A 587 -27.03 15.65 7.34
CA ASP A 587 -28.19 15.16 8.10
C ASP A 587 -28.10 13.66 8.33
N ASP A 588 -28.65 13.20 9.45
CA ASP A 588 -28.81 11.78 9.75
C ASP A 588 -29.76 11.10 8.75
N VAL A 589 -29.46 9.84 8.39
CA VAL A 589 -30.33 9.04 7.53
C VAL A 589 -30.74 7.78 8.25
N THR A 590 -32.00 7.36 8.07
CA THR A 590 -32.56 6.19 8.75
C THR A 590 -32.93 5.08 7.78
N PHE A 591 -32.74 3.85 8.25
CA PHE A 591 -33.05 2.59 7.58
C PHE A 591 -33.79 1.65 8.53
N LYS A 592 -34.30 0.54 8.03
CA LYS A 592 -34.76 -0.59 8.83
C LYS A 592 -33.72 -1.71 8.85
N ALA A 593 -33.48 -2.30 10.01
CA ALA A 593 -32.70 -3.53 10.14
C ALA A 593 -33.51 -4.73 9.62
N ASN A 594 -32.96 -5.45 8.66
CA ASN A 594 -33.62 -6.64 8.10
C ASN A 594 -33.49 -7.86 9.03
N TYR A 595 -32.43 -7.89 9.83
CA TYR A 595 -32.14 -8.93 10.83
C TYR A 595 -31.19 -8.36 11.92
N ASP A 596 -30.85 -9.16 12.93
CA ASP A 596 -29.93 -8.77 14.00
C ASP A 596 -28.51 -8.63 13.46
N PHE A 597 -27.84 -7.51 13.73
CA PHE A 597 -26.44 -7.29 13.34
C PHE A 597 -25.74 -6.32 14.30
N THR A 598 -24.42 -6.28 14.22
CA THR A 598 -23.58 -5.30 14.90
C THR A 598 -22.84 -4.45 13.86
N ASP A 599 -22.83 -3.13 14.07
CA ASP A 599 -21.96 -2.22 13.34
C ASP A 599 -20.53 -2.34 13.89
N GLU A 600 -19.62 -2.85 13.10
CA GLU A 600 -18.22 -3.10 13.50
C GLU A 600 -17.47 -1.80 13.84
N LEU A 601 -17.88 -0.68 13.23
CA LEU A 601 -17.23 0.61 13.47
C LEU A 601 -17.62 1.21 14.83
N SER A 602 -18.90 1.26 15.13
CA SER A 602 -19.40 1.81 16.40
C SER A 602 -19.56 0.78 17.53
N GLY A 603 -19.57 -0.51 17.21
CA GLY A 603 -19.88 -1.60 18.16
C GLY A 603 -21.36 -1.71 18.53
N LYS A 604 -22.23 -0.88 17.95
CA LYS A 604 -23.66 -0.87 18.27
C LYS A 604 -24.39 -2.05 17.62
N THR A 605 -25.21 -2.75 18.42
CA THR A 605 -26.04 -3.86 17.96
C THR A 605 -27.46 -3.39 17.68
N TYR A 606 -28.05 -3.92 16.61
CA TYR A 606 -29.42 -3.68 16.18
C TYR A 606 -30.18 -5.01 16.07
N LYS A 607 -31.48 -4.97 16.33
CA LYS A 607 -32.41 -6.10 16.16
C LYS A 607 -33.23 -5.96 14.89
N ALA A 608 -33.68 -7.08 14.34
CA ALA A 608 -34.60 -7.09 13.21
C ALA A 608 -35.78 -6.14 13.45
N GLY A 609 -36.06 -5.25 12.50
CA GLY A 609 -37.11 -4.24 12.57
C GLY A 609 -36.72 -2.93 13.29
N ASP A 610 -35.54 -2.85 13.92
CA ASP A 610 -35.07 -1.61 14.51
C ASP A 610 -34.90 -0.51 13.46
N THR A 611 -35.08 0.74 13.92
CA THR A 611 -34.66 1.91 13.15
C THR A 611 -33.16 2.12 13.34
N VAL A 612 -32.44 2.02 12.22
CA VAL A 612 -30.99 2.20 12.15
C VAL A 612 -30.68 3.61 11.68
N THR A 613 -29.95 4.37 12.46
CA THR A 613 -29.52 5.72 12.08
C THR A 613 -28.07 5.71 11.68
N VAL A 614 -27.77 6.04 10.42
CA VAL A 614 -26.43 6.36 9.95
C VAL A 614 -26.25 7.88 10.10
N LYS A 615 -25.39 8.28 11.02
CA LYS A 615 -25.16 9.68 11.36
C LYS A 615 -24.64 10.49 10.18
N ALA A 616 -24.84 11.81 10.23
CA ALA A 616 -24.28 12.75 9.26
C ALA A 616 -22.76 12.57 9.15
N LEU A 617 -22.23 12.55 7.93
CA LEU A 617 -20.80 12.45 7.62
C LEU A 617 -20.09 11.25 8.28
N THR A 618 -20.81 10.11 8.41
CA THR A 618 -20.25 8.88 8.99
C THR A 618 -20.45 7.66 8.10
N SER A 619 -19.88 6.56 8.53
CA SER A 619 -20.01 5.25 7.89
C SER A 619 -20.53 4.20 8.87
N MET A 620 -21.12 3.14 8.33
CA MET A 620 -21.45 1.91 9.07
C MET A 620 -20.86 0.73 8.31
N ILE A 621 -20.29 -0.22 9.04
CA ILE A 621 -19.65 -1.42 8.49
C ILE A 621 -20.24 -2.65 9.19
N VAL A 622 -20.85 -3.54 8.43
CA VAL A 622 -21.57 -4.71 8.96
C VAL A 622 -21.07 -5.99 8.36
N ARG A 623 -20.70 -6.97 9.21
CA ARG A 623 -20.52 -8.36 8.78
C ARG A 623 -21.87 -9.07 8.73
N TYR A 624 -22.15 -9.81 7.66
CA TYR A 624 -23.38 -10.60 7.53
C TYR A 624 -23.14 -11.93 6.82
N THR A 625 -24.11 -12.86 6.98
CA THR A 625 -24.00 -14.22 6.41
C THR A 625 -25.23 -14.61 5.59
N GLY A 626 -26.18 -13.71 5.42
CA GLY A 626 -27.44 -13.96 4.69
C GLY A 626 -27.37 -13.56 3.21
N GLU A 627 -28.40 -13.95 2.46
CA GLU A 627 -28.57 -13.57 1.05
C GLU A 627 -29.02 -12.10 0.87
N THR A 628 -29.57 -11.50 1.92
CA THR A 628 -30.09 -10.12 1.90
C THR A 628 -29.18 -9.17 2.67
N ILE A 629 -29.06 -7.94 2.18
CA ILE A 629 -28.28 -6.89 2.87
C ILE A 629 -28.91 -6.52 4.21
N PRO A 630 -28.10 -6.03 5.19
CA PRO A 630 -28.58 -5.72 6.55
C PRO A 630 -29.64 -4.62 6.63
N LEU A 631 -29.66 -3.71 5.67
CA LEU A 631 -30.49 -2.50 5.69
C LEU A 631 -31.49 -2.45 4.53
N SER A 632 -32.69 -1.98 4.80
CA SER A 632 -33.69 -1.62 3.78
C SER A 632 -34.13 -0.17 3.96
N ALA A 633 -34.65 0.45 2.89
CA ALA A 633 -35.28 1.76 2.99
C ALA A 633 -36.46 1.73 3.97
N ASN A 634 -36.69 2.85 4.67
CA ASN A 634 -37.86 3.01 5.55
C ASN A 634 -39.14 3.08 4.75
#